data_b2d6c3d58bdc6e529c28b92a8ed2b7af
#
_entry.id   b2d6c3d58bdc6e529c28b92a8ed2b7af
#
_cell.length_a   1.000
_cell.length_b   1.000
_cell.length_c   1.000
_cell.angle_alpha   90.00
_cell.angle_beta   90.00
_cell.angle_gamma   90.00
#
_symmetry.space_group_name_H-M   'P 1'
#
loop_
_entity.id
_entity.type
_entity.pdbx_description
1 polymer ?
#
loop_
_entity_poly.entity_id
_entity_poly.type
_entity_poly.pdbx_seq_one_letter_code
_entity_poly.pdbx_strand_id
1 'polypeptide(L)'
;MAWRDSRTHRKRLLLYMASIIIGTAALVAINTLGNSFREAVDGQARTLLGADLSINSREPFSPAAETLIDSLGGDQSREISFTSMVYFPENGGTRIAQVRAMTGGYPYYGDLVTDPVEAGRAFQEAKEALVDDGLMLQFDLNVGDEIRVGTESFRIAGRLLKIPGENAAISVIGPRVYIPMAHLDPKLQERGSRVSYKTYFKFDEPVDVEQMVQDLRPDLRALRLSTDTIEERQQRLGRTLDNMYRFLNLGGFIALLLGGIGVASAIHA
;
A
#
# COMPACT_ATOMS: atom_id res chain seq x y z
N MET A 1 -38.33 -49.73 -14.10
CA MET A 1 -37.61 -49.40 -15.34
C MET A 1 -36.49 -48.37 -15.14
N ALA A 2 -36.65 -47.33 -14.38
CA ALA A 2 -35.63 -46.27 -14.16
C ALA A 2 -34.27 -46.77 -13.60
N TRP A 3 -34.22 -47.84 -12.83
CA TRP A 3 -32.98 -48.35 -12.21
C TRP A 3 -32.08 -49.14 -13.17
N ARG A 4 -32.62 -49.66 -14.28
CA ARG A 4 -31.84 -50.37 -15.31
C ARG A 4 -31.24 -49.44 -16.34
N ASP A 5 -31.86 -48.31 -16.61
CA ASP A 5 -31.41 -47.28 -17.56
C ASP A 5 -30.24 -46.44 -16.98
N SER A 6 -30.26 -46.23 -15.68
CA SER A 6 -29.18 -45.55 -14.93
C SER A 6 -27.81 -46.25 -15.03
N ARG A 7 -27.76 -47.53 -15.33
CA ARG A 7 -26.50 -48.29 -15.46
C ARG A 7 -25.77 -48.02 -16.76
N THR A 8 -26.48 -47.70 -17.84
CA THR A 8 -25.88 -47.49 -19.17
C THR A 8 -25.30 -46.08 -19.29
N HIS A 9 -25.80 -45.11 -18.53
CA HIS A 9 -25.36 -43.71 -18.56
C HIS A 9 -24.61 -43.25 -17.32
N ARG A 10 -24.22 -44.15 -16.40
CA ARG A 10 -23.53 -43.83 -15.14
C ARG A 10 -22.31 -42.91 -15.30
N LYS A 11 -21.50 -43.13 -16.33
CA LYS A 11 -20.33 -42.31 -16.58
C LYS A 11 -20.68 -40.85 -16.93
N ARG A 12 -21.75 -40.66 -17.71
CA ARG A 12 -22.24 -39.31 -18.07
C ARG A 12 -22.85 -38.59 -16.87
N LEU A 13 -23.70 -39.29 -16.10
CA LEU A 13 -24.30 -38.77 -14.87
C LEU A 13 -23.23 -38.37 -13.84
N LEU A 14 -22.20 -39.20 -13.66
CA LEU A 14 -21.08 -38.89 -12.77
C LEU A 14 -20.30 -37.64 -13.23
N LEU A 15 -20.07 -37.46 -14.53
CA LEU A 15 -19.42 -36.27 -15.08
C LEU A 15 -20.24 -35.00 -14.81
N TYR A 16 -21.55 -35.05 -14.99
CA TYR A 16 -22.42 -33.90 -14.73
C TYR A 16 -22.55 -33.58 -13.24
N MET A 17 -22.68 -34.59 -12.39
CA MET A 17 -22.64 -34.39 -10.92
C MET A 17 -21.31 -33.83 -10.47
N ALA A 18 -20.20 -34.33 -11.01
CA ALA A 18 -18.87 -33.77 -10.72
C ALA A 18 -18.75 -32.29 -11.14
N SER A 19 -19.28 -31.91 -12.31
CA SER A 19 -19.30 -30.54 -12.77
C SER A 19 -20.07 -29.61 -11.82
N ILE A 20 -21.26 -30.04 -11.34
CA ILE A 20 -22.04 -29.25 -10.37
C ILE A 20 -21.30 -29.15 -9.03
N ILE A 21 -20.74 -30.25 -8.54
CA ILE A 21 -19.98 -30.28 -7.28
C ILE A 21 -18.75 -29.34 -7.38
N ILE A 22 -18.01 -29.43 -8.47
CA ILE A 22 -16.84 -28.56 -8.68
C ILE A 22 -17.26 -27.08 -8.80
N GLY A 23 -18.36 -26.79 -9.53
CA GLY A 23 -18.89 -25.44 -9.67
C GLY A 23 -19.35 -24.84 -8.33
N THR A 24 -20.08 -25.61 -7.52
CA THR A 24 -20.51 -25.16 -6.18
C THR A 24 -19.34 -25.03 -5.22
N ALA A 25 -18.42 -25.98 -5.23
CA ALA A 25 -17.21 -25.92 -4.40
C ALA A 25 -16.35 -24.69 -4.75
N ALA A 26 -16.19 -24.39 -6.04
CA ALA A 26 -15.47 -23.19 -6.50
C ALA A 26 -16.14 -21.92 -6.02
N LEU A 27 -17.47 -21.80 -6.13
CA LEU A 27 -18.22 -20.62 -5.64
C LEU A 27 -18.08 -20.44 -4.12
N VAL A 28 -18.21 -21.53 -3.35
CA VAL A 28 -18.04 -21.49 -1.90
C VAL A 28 -16.61 -21.09 -1.54
N ALA A 29 -15.61 -21.68 -2.19
CA ALA A 29 -14.20 -21.35 -1.96
C ALA A 29 -13.90 -19.88 -2.26
N ILE A 30 -14.40 -19.34 -3.38
CA ILE A 30 -14.24 -17.94 -3.78
C ILE A 30 -14.87 -17.00 -2.73
N ASN A 31 -16.10 -17.29 -2.29
CA ASN A 31 -16.78 -16.47 -1.28
C ASN A 31 -16.09 -16.53 0.08
N THR A 32 -15.66 -17.72 0.52
CA THR A 32 -14.92 -17.86 1.79
C THR A 32 -13.60 -17.11 1.74
N LEU A 33 -12.84 -17.27 0.65
CA LEU A 33 -11.58 -16.54 0.46
C LEU A 33 -11.82 -15.04 0.46
N GLY A 34 -12.91 -14.56 -0.18
CA GLY A 34 -13.31 -13.17 -0.20
C GLY A 34 -13.55 -12.58 1.18
N ASN A 35 -14.27 -13.27 2.00
CA ASN A 35 -14.55 -12.82 3.36
C ASN A 35 -13.28 -12.80 4.23
N SER A 36 -12.43 -13.83 4.14
CA SER A 36 -11.16 -13.87 4.86
C SER A 36 -10.21 -12.75 4.43
N PHE A 37 -10.21 -12.39 3.14
CA PHE A 37 -9.43 -11.25 2.65
C PHE A 37 -9.95 -9.90 3.17
N ARG A 38 -11.29 -9.71 3.20
CA ARG A 38 -11.87 -8.48 3.76
C ARG A 38 -11.52 -8.33 5.24
N GLU A 39 -11.68 -9.38 6.04
CA GLU A 39 -11.30 -9.36 7.45
C GLU A 39 -9.80 -9.04 7.65
N ALA A 40 -8.93 -9.61 6.81
CA ALA A 40 -7.50 -9.32 6.85
C ALA A 40 -7.18 -7.87 6.47
N VAL A 41 -7.86 -7.31 5.47
CA VAL A 41 -7.70 -5.90 5.05
C VAL A 41 -8.22 -4.97 6.14
N ASP A 42 -9.37 -5.25 6.74
CA ASP A 42 -9.94 -4.44 7.81
C ASP A 42 -9.04 -4.41 9.05
N GLY A 43 -8.48 -5.55 9.44
CA GLY A 43 -7.55 -5.64 10.57
C GLY A 43 -6.19 -4.96 10.32
N GLN A 44 -5.78 -4.80 9.07
CA GLN A 44 -4.47 -4.24 8.72
C GLN A 44 -4.52 -2.82 8.14
N ALA A 45 -5.69 -2.25 7.91
CA ALA A 45 -5.83 -0.97 7.22
C ALA A 45 -5.11 0.17 7.95
N ARG A 46 -5.15 0.22 9.28
CA ARG A 46 -4.39 1.18 10.09
C ARG A 46 -2.89 1.06 9.85
N THR A 47 -2.37 -0.16 9.88
CA THR A 47 -0.96 -0.42 9.59
C THR A 47 -0.58 -0.06 8.15
N LEU A 48 -1.51 -0.25 7.20
CA LEU A 48 -1.27 0.08 5.79
C LEU A 48 -1.19 1.58 5.51
N LEU A 49 -1.91 2.42 6.26
CA LEU A 49 -1.79 3.87 6.18
C LEU A 49 -0.65 4.38 7.06
N GLY A 50 -0.39 3.73 8.18
CA GLY A 50 0.58 4.11 9.19
C GLY A 50 0.15 5.33 10.01
N ALA A 51 -1.07 5.84 9.82
CA ALA A 51 -1.63 7.03 10.44
C ALA A 51 -3.18 6.94 10.45
N ASP A 52 -3.88 7.82 11.17
CA ASP A 52 -5.33 7.92 11.12
C ASP A 52 -5.81 8.69 9.88
N LEU A 53 -5.06 9.74 9.51
CA LEU A 53 -5.32 10.62 8.37
C LEU A 53 -3.99 11.00 7.72
N SER A 54 -3.97 11.14 6.40
CA SER A 54 -2.91 11.90 5.72
C SER A 54 -3.51 12.99 4.82
N ILE A 55 -2.88 14.17 4.83
CA ILE A 55 -3.18 15.28 3.93
C ILE A 55 -2.02 15.40 2.96
N ASN A 56 -2.33 15.42 1.67
CA ASN A 56 -1.34 15.36 0.59
C ASN A 56 -1.49 16.56 -0.34
N SER A 57 -0.36 17.09 -0.80
CA SER A 57 -0.28 18.13 -1.81
C SER A 57 0.82 17.84 -2.83
N ARG A 58 0.68 18.36 -4.04
CA ARG A 58 1.72 18.36 -5.07
C ARG A 58 2.53 19.65 -5.10
N GLU A 59 2.12 20.63 -4.32
CA GLU A 59 2.77 21.93 -4.14
C GLU A 59 3.08 22.11 -2.65
N PRO A 60 4.07 22.92 -2.28
CA PRO A 60 4.29 23.27 -0.88
C PRO A 60 3.00 23.78 -0.23
N PHE A 61 2.76 23.41 1.00
CA PHE A 61 1.58 23.87 1.71
C PHE A 61 1.57 25.41 1.81
N SER A 62 0.46 26.00 1.39
CA SER A 62 0.27 27.46 1.52
C SER A 62 0.07 27.83 3.01
N PRO A 63 0.29 29.09 3.41
CA PRO A 63 0.04 29.50 4.79
C PRO A 63 -1.37 29.17 5.29
N ALA A 64 -2.37 29.25 4.42
CA ALA A 64 -3.74 28.86 4.74
C ALA A 64 -3.88 27.34 4.94
N ALA A 65 -3.16 26.53 4.13
CA ALA A 65 -3.12 25.08 4.31
C ALA A 65 -2.41 24.69 5.61
N GLU A 66 -1.30 25.37 5.95
CA GLU A 66 -0.62 25.14 7.24
C GLU A 66 -1.51 25.47 8.42
N THR A 67 -2.24 26.61 8.37
CA THR A 67 -3.22 26.97 9.42
C THR A 67 -4.30 25.91 9.57
N LEU A 68 -4.82 25.36 8.47
CA LEU A 68 -5.80 24.28 8.50
C LEU A 68 -5.20 23.01 9.13
N ILE A 69 -4.01 22.60 8.67
CA ILE A 69 -3.29 21.42 9.18
C ILE A 69 -3.06 21.56 10.69
N ASP A 70 -2.54 22.70 11.14
CA ASP A 70 -2.27 22.93 12.56
C ASP A 70 -3.54 22.94 13.41
N SER A 71 -4.67 23.39 12.85
CA SER A 71 -5.96 23.41 13.55
C SER A 71 -6.56 22.03 13.83
N LEU A 72 -6.13 20.98 13.12
CA LEU A 72 -6.63 19.63 13.32
C LEU A 72 -6.09 18.97 14.60
N GLY A 73 -4.97 19.46 15.11
CA GLY A 73 -4.33 18.91 16.31
C GLY A 73 -3.74 17.51 16.11
N GLY A 74 -3.59 16.76 17.21
CA GLY A 74 -2.98 15.43 17.22
C GLY A 74 -1.46 15.45 16.97
N ASP A 75 -0.85 14.27 17.04
CA ASP A 75 0.55 14.10 16.64
C ASP A 75 0.69 14.21 15.13
N GLN A 76 1.62 15.02 14.68
CA GLN A 76 1.87 15.26 13.26
C GLN A 76 3.27 14.82 12.84
N SER A 77 3.34 14.17 11.70
CA SER A 77 4.59 13.86 11.00
C SER A 77 4.52 14.36 9.58
N ARG A 78 5.65 14.86 9.07
CA ARG A 78 5.70 15.40 7.71
C ARG A 78 6.63 14.59 6.82
N GLU A 79 6.26 14.47 5.57
CA GLU A 79 7.04 13.81 4.51
C GLU A 79 7.10 14.72 3.29
N ILE A 80 8.29 14.87 2.73
CA ILE A 80 8.50 15.40 1.39
C ILE A 80 9.12 14.28 0.57
N SER A 81 8.43 13.83 -0.46
CA SER A 81 8.90 12.75 -1.32
C SER A 81 9.10 13.20 -2.76
N PHE A 82 10.22 12.79 -3.36
CA PHE A 82 10.61 13.12 -4.72
C PHE A 82 11.51 12.02 -5.29
N THR A 83 11.66 12.02 -6.61
CA THR A 83 12.61 11.13 -7.28
C THR A 83 13.91 11.89 -7.52
N SER A 84 15.02 11.30 -7.09
CA SER A 84 16.36 11.88 -7.28
C SER A 84 17.39 10.81 -7.63
N MET A 85 18.51 11.27 -8.18
CA MET A 85 19.70 10.44 -8.33
C MET A 85 20.44 10.38 -7.00
N VAL A 86 20.70 9.17 -6.54
CA VAL A 86 21.52 8.89 -5.36
C VAL A 86 22.88 8.42 -5.83
N TYR A 87 23.94 9.01 -5.30
CA TYR A 87 25.32 8.65 -5.59
C TYR A 87 25.93 7.90 -4.41
N PHE A 88 26.70 6.88 -4.71
CA PHE A 88 27.41 6.02 -3.75
C PHE A 88 28.92 6.22 -3.88
N PRO A 89 29.56 7.02 -3.01
CA PRO A 89 30.98 7.36 -3.14
C PRO A 89 31.92 6.16 -3.10
N GLU A 90 31.62 5.13 -2.29
CA GLU A 90 32.47 3.97 -2.09
C GLU A 90 32.78 3.21 -3.39
N ASN A 91 31.81 3.13 -4.30
CA ASN A 91 31.96 2.39 -5.56
C ASN A 91 31.74 3.24 -6.82
N GLY A 92 31.49 4.55 -6.66
CA GLY A 92 31.20 5.48 -7.76
C GLY A 92 29.87 5.26 -8.46
N GLY A 93 28.99 4.40 -7.91
CA GLY A 93 27.69 4.07 -8.50
C GLY A 93 26.67 5.19 -8.35
N THR A 94 25.68 5.18 -9.25
CA THR A 94 24.53 6.08 -9.18
C THR A 94 23.24 5.31 -9.47
N ARG A 95 22.15 5.67 -8.78
CA ARG A 95 20.82 5.10 -9.01
C ARG A 95 19.73 6.13 -8.80
N ILE A 96 18.71 6.08 -9.64
CA ILE A 96 17.47 6.82 -9.40
C ILE A 96 16.72 6.09 -8.29
N ALA A 97 16.37 6.83 -7.23
CA ALA A 97 15.62 6.35 -6.09
C ALA A 97 14.50 7.33 -5.70
N GLN A 98 13.49 6.82 -5.04
CA GLN A 98 12.48 7.65 -4.38
C GLN A 98 13.04 8.08 -3.03
N VAL A 99 13.36 9.36 -2.90
CA VAL A 99 13.83 9.95 -1.65
C VAL A 99 12.62 10.43 -0.85
N ARG A 100 12.60 10.12 0.45
CA ARG A 100 11.59 10.56 1.40
C ARG A 100 12.28 11.28 2.55
N ALA A 101 12.13 12.58 2.60
CA ALA A 101 12.57 13.40 3.72
C ALA A 101 11.46 13.45 4.77
N MET A 102 11.76 13.01 5.99
CA MET A 102 10.76 12.82 7.03
C MET A 102 11.10 13.57 8.32
N THR A 103 10.04 13.93 9.05
CA THR A 103 10.13 14.37 10.45
C THR A 103 8.92 13.84 11.22
N GLY A 104 9.10 13.66 12.54
CA GLY A 104 8.07 13.16 13.44
C GLY A 104 8.07 11.65 13.61
N GLY A 105 7.03 11.13 14.24
CA GLY A 105 6.94 9.74 14.71
C GLY A 105 6.31 8.75 13.71
N TYR A 106 6.13 9.14 12.44
CA TYR A 106 5.59 8.22 11.43
C TYR A 106 6.56 7.04 11.17
N PRO A 107 6.04 5.81 11.02
CA PRO A 107 4.63 5.41 11.09
C PRO A 107 4.13 5.31 12.54
N TYR A 108 2.90 5.76 12.79
CA TYR A 108 2.25 5.65 14.09
C TYR A 108 1.64 4.26 14.34
N TYR A 109 1.33 3.54 13.25
CA TYR A 109 0.83 2.17 13.26
C TYR A 109 1.70 1.28 12.37
N GLY A 110 2.20 0.19 12.95
CA GLY A 110 3.23 -0.63 12.34
C GLY A 110 4.62 -0.02 12.50
N ASP A 111 5.62 -0.67 11.93
CA ASP A 111 7.02 -0.28 12.07
C ASP A 111 7.70 -0.21 10.70
N LEU A 112 8.68 0.70 10.57
CA LEU A 112 9.73 0.58 9.56
C LEU A 112 10.63 -0.57 9.99
N VAL A 113 10.61 -1.66 9.25
CA VAL A 113 11.48 -2.79 9.54
C VAL A 113 12.85 -2.50 8.97
N THR A 114 13.84 -2.32 9.84
CA THR A 114 15.21 -1.96 9.48
C THR A 114 16.21 -2.93 10.10
N ASP A 115 17.42 -2.95 9.56
CA ASP A 115 18.56 -3.65 10.12
C ASP A 115 19.75 -2.67 10.20
N PRO A 116 20.19 -2.26 11.41
CA PRO A 116 19.67 -2.61 12.72
C PRO A 116 18.27 -2.03 13.01
N VAL A 117 17.52 -2.63 13.93
CA VAL A 117 16.12 -2.27 14.22
C VAL A 117 15.99 -0.83 14.73
N GLU A 118 16.94 -0.38 15.53
CA GLU A 118 16.98 0.96 16.12
C GLU A 118 17.08 2.07 15.06
N ALA A 119 17.68 1.77 13.90
CA ALA A 119 17.87 2.73 12.82
C ALA A 119 16.55 3.29 12.31
N GLY A 120 15.44 2.52 12.37
CA GLY A 120 14.12 2.94 11.93
C GLY A 120 13.58 4.20 12.60
N ARG A 121 14.05 4.52 13.79
CA ARG A 121 13.70 5.75 14.53
C ARG A 121 14.86 6.71 14.65
N ALA A 122 16.08 6.19 14.88
CA ALA A 122 17.25 6.99 15.18
C ALA A 122 17.78 7.81 13.99
N PHE A 123 17.51 7.41 12.74
CA PHE A 123 18.04 8.10 11.55
C PHE A 123 17.67 9.59 11.47
N GLN A 124 16.57 10.01 12.11
CA GLN A 124 16.12 11.40 12.12
C GLN A 124 16.90 12.27 13.14
N GLU A 125 17.57 11.65 14.13
CA GLU A 125 18.31 12.37 15.19
C GLU A 125 19.66 12.89 14.72
N ALA A 126 20.19 12.29 13.64
CA ALA A 126 21.47 12.64 13.05
C ALA A 126 21.33 12.85 11.52
N LYS A 127 22.42 13.21 10.85
CA LYS A 127 22.46 13.29 9.38
C LYS A 127 22.68 11.91 8.77
N GLU A 128 21.69 11.04 8.98
CA GLU A 128 21.75 9.65 8.60
C GLU A 128 20.60 9.29 7.63
N ALA A 129 20.76 8.17 6.91
CA ALA A 129 19.77 7.70 5.96
C ALA A 129 19.45 6.22 6.16
N LEU A 130 18.20 5.85 5.85
CA LEU A 130 17.83 4.44 5.64
C LEU A 130 17.83 4.16 4.15
N VAL A 131 18.46 3.07 3.75
CA VAL A 131 18.62 2.69 2.35
C VAL A 131 17.94 1.37 2.10
N ASP A 132 17.16 1.31 1.01
CA ASP A 132 16.47 0.09 0.56
C ASP A 132 17.44 -1.09 0.43
N ASP A 133 17.03 -2.27 0.90
CA ASP A 133 17.83 -3.50 0.87
C ASP A 133 18.35 -3.83 -0.53
N GLY A 134 17.53 -3.62 -1.55
CA GLY A 134 17.92 -3.82 -2.94
C GLY A 134 19.07 -2.93 -3.39
N LEU A 135 19.13 -1.66 -2.91
CA LEU A 135 20.26 -0.77 -3.18
C LEU A 135 21.52 -1.22 -2.43
N MET A 136 21.35 -1.60 -1.16
CA MET A 136 22.47 -2.09 -0.35
C MET A 136 23.15 -3.30 -1.03
N LEU A 137 22.34 -4.25 -1.50
CA LEU A 137 22.83 -5.43 -2.21
C LEU A 137 23.41 -5.11 -3.59
N GLN A 138 22.75 -4.22 -4.35
CA GLN A 138 23.19 -3.89 -5.72
C GLN A 138 24.55 -3.20 -5.76
N PHE A 139 24.83 -2.37 -4.77
CA PHE A 139 26.03 -1.53 -4.70
C PHE A 139 27.03 -1.97 -3.62
N ASP A 140 26.84 -3.16 -3.03
CA ASP A 140 27.69 -3.74 -1.97
C ASP A 140 27.95 -2.74 -0.82
N LEU A 141 26.86 -2.09 -0.36
CA LEU A 141 26.91 -1.06 0.68
C LEU A 141 26.72 -1.67 2.07
N ASN A 142 27.35 -1.05 3.05
CA ASN A 142 27.28 -1.42 4.45
C ASN A 142 26.70 -0.29 5.30
N VAL A 143 26.19 -0.63 6.49
CA VAL A 143 25.83 0.36 7.50
C VAL A 143 27.10 1.12 7.89
N GLY A 144 27.02 2.45 7.88
CA GLY A 144 28.14 3.35 8.11
C GLY A 144 28.74 3.96 6.85
N ASP A 145 28.49 3.40 5.67
CA ASP A 145 28.92 3.97 4.39
C ASP A 145 28.20 5.29 4.09
N GLU A 146 28.72 6.06 3.15
CA GLU A 146 28.16 7.36 2.75
C GLU A 146 27.32 7.25 1.49
N ILE A 147 26.18 7.94 1.48
CA ILE A 147 25.39 8.21 0.27
C ILE A 147 25.24 9.70 0.08
N ARG A 148 25.07 10.13 -1.17
CA ARG A 148 24.81 11.52 -1.51
C ARG A 148 23.48 11.68 -2.25
N VAL A 149 22.66 12.60 -1.74
CA VAL A 149 21.38 12.99 -2.33
C VAL A 149 21.43 14.48 -2.63
N GLY A 150 21.46 14.86 -3.90
CA GLY A 150 21.72 16.24 -4.30
C GLY A 150 23.14 16.67 -3.91
N THR A 151 23.23 17.73 -3.12
CA THR A 151 24.52 18.25 -2.61
C THR A 151 24.86 17.72 -1.21
N GLU A 152 23.92 17.04 -0.55
CA GLU A 152 24.04 16.60 0.82
C GLU A 152 24.50 15.13 0.93
N SER A 153 25.44 14.89 1.85
CA SER A 153 25.90 13.54 2.19
C SER A 153 25.25 13.06 3.47
N PHE A 154 24.91 11.78 3.50
CA PHE A 154 24.28 11.09 4.62
C PHE A 154 25.04 9.80 4.90
N ARG A 155 25.20 9.45 6.18
CA ARG A 155 25.71 8.16 6.57
C ARG A 155 24.54 7.13 6.60
N ILE A 156 24.78 5.94 6.13
CA ILE A 156 23.77 4.86 6.18
C ILE A 156 23.62 4.42 7.64
N ALA A 157 22.46 4.70 8.24
CA ALA A 157 22.11 4.23 9.59
C ALA A 157 21.66 2.77 9.58
N GLY A 158 21.00 2.34 8.51
CA GLY A 158 20.46 1.00 8.42
C GLY A 158 19.85 0.68 7.07
N ARG A 159 19.65 -0.61 6.88
CA ARG A 159 18.98 -1.23 5.75
C ARG A 159 17.48 -1.20 5.96
N LEU A 160 16.73 -0.74 4.96
CA LEU A 160 15.27 -0.71 4.98
C LEU A 160 14.72 -1.99 4.34
N LEU A 161 14.08 -2.83 5.16
CA LEU A 161 13.57 -4.14 4.75
C LEU A 161 12.08 -4.10 4.42
N LYS A 162 11.28 -3.34 5.21
CA LYS A 162 9.83 -3.25 5.01
C LYS A 162 9.29 -1.90 5.45
N ILE A 163 8.33 -1.42 4.68
CA ILE A 163 7.61 -0.16 4.91
C ILE A 163 6.12 -0.49 5.07
N PRO A 164 5.44 0.07 6.08
CA PRO A 164 4.00 -0.07 6.20
C PRO A 164 3.26 0.32 4.92
N GLY A 165 2.30 -0.49 4.52
CA GLY A 165 1.47 -0.21 3.34
C GLY A 165 2.12 -0.40 1.99
N GLU A 166 3.34 -0.88 1.92
CA GLU A 166 4.03 -1.12 0.67
C GLU A 166 4.33 -2.61 0.42
N ASN A 167 4.26 -2.98 -0.85
CA ASN A 167 4.58 -4.34 -1.28
C ASN A 167 6.07 -4.43 -1.66
N ALA A 168 6.74 -5.47 -1.21
CA ALA A 168 8.16 -5.70 -1.50
C ALA A 168 8.48 -5.71 -3.02
N ALA A 169 7.52 -6.09 -3.87
CA ALA A 169 7.71 -6.05 -5.33
C ALA A 169 7.90 -4.62 -5.89
N ILE A 170 7.41 -3.59 -5.19
CA ILE A 170 7.55 -2.19 -5.63
C ILE A 170 8.96 -1.67 -5.39
N SER A 171 9.68 -2.20 -4.37
CA SER A 171 11.07 -1.85 -4.07
C SER A 171 12.02 -2.12 -5.25
N VAL A 172 11.74 -3.17 -6.03
CA VAL A 172 12.55 -3.54 -7.20
C VAL A 172 12.47 -2.49 -8.32
N ILE A 173 11.30 -1.85 -8.48
CA ILE A 173 11.05 -0.86 -9.55
C ILE A 173 11.50 0.53 -9.13
N GLY A 174 11.31 0.90 -7.87
CA GLY A 174 11.63 2.21 -7.31
C GLY A 174 12.23 2.09 -5.91
N PRO A 175 13.54 1.82 -5.80
CA PRO A 175 14.19 1.71 -4.50
C PRO A 175 14.07 3.03 -3.72
N ARG A 176 14.09 2.94 -2.39
CA ARG A 176 13.80 4.08 -1.51
C ARG A 176 14.98 4.44 -0.65
N VAL A 177 15.07 5.73 -0.37
CA VAL A 177 16.01 6.31 0.58
C VAL A 177 15.25 7.24 1.50
N TYR A 178 15.34 7.03 2.81
CA TYR A 178 14.76 7.91 3.82
C TYR A 178 15.85 8.79 4.41
N ILE A 179 15.59 10.08 4.51
CA ILE A 179 16.51 11.08 5.08
C ILE A 179 15.77 11.95 6.08
N PRO A 180 16.45 12.56 7.06
CA PRO A 180 15.85 13.56 7.93
C PRO A 180 15.47 14.81 7.15
N MET A 181 14.29 15.34 7.38
CA MET A 181 13.81 16.56 6.71
C MET A 181 14.67 17.79 7.04
N ALA A 182 15.27 17.83 8.23
CA ALA A 182 16.15 18.91 8.65
C ALA A 182 17.39 19.08 7.75
N HIS A 183 17.76 18.06 7.00
CA HIS A 183 18.92 18.06 6.11
C HIS A 183 18.56 17.97 4.63
N LEU A 184 17.29 18.23 4.28
CA LEU A 184 16.86 18.25 2.89
C LEU A 184 17.41 19.46 2.16
N ASP A 185 18.11 19.22 1.04
CA ASP A 185 18.58 20.29 0.15
C ASP A 185 17.37 20.97 -0.53
N PRO A 186 17.15 22.29 -0.30
CA PRO A 186 16.03 23.01 -0.90
C PRO A 186 15.99 22.96 -2.43
N LYS A 187 17.14 22.83 -3.09
CA LYS A 187 17.26 22.75 -4.55
C LYS A 187 16.56 21.55 -5.14
N LEU A 188 16.42 20.45 -4.36
CA LEU A 188 15.72 19.24 -4.78
C LEU A 188 14.20 19.42 -4.87
N GLN A 189 13.68 20.53 -4.34
CA GLN A 189 12.26 20.90 -4.38
C GLN A 189 11.94 21.90 -5.49
N GLU A 190 12.92 22.30 -6.32
CA GLU A 190 12.72 23.29 -7.38
C GLU A 190 11.89 22.75 -8.55
N ARG A 191 11.47 23.69 -9.43
CA ARG A 191 10.63 23.39 -10.60
C ARG A 191 11.25 22.30 -11.50
N GLY A 192 10.45 21.28 -11.80
CA GLY A 192 10.86 20.15 -12.65
C GLY A 192 10.88 18.80 -11.91
N SER A 193 10.97 18.80 -10.59
CA SER A 193 10.84 17.59 -9.77
C SER A 193 9.37 17.29 -9.47
N ARG A 194 8.97 16.03 -9.57
CA ARG A 194 7.67 15.59 -9.02
C ARG A 194 7.80 15.45 -7.52
N VAL A 195 7.51 16.53 -6.81
CA VAL A 195 7.53 16.56 -5.36
C VAL A 195 6.12 16.32 -4.82
N SER A 196 6.02 15.56 -3.76
CA SER A 196 4.78 15.35 -3.01
C SER A 196 5.02 15.70 -1.55
N TYR A 197 4.14 16.48 -0.99
CA TYR A 197 4.13 16.94 0.39
C TYR A 197 3.02 16.22 1.13
N LYS A 198 3.33 15.66 2.30
CA LYS A 198 2.35 14.93 3.12
C LYS A 198 2.48 15.32 4.58
N THR A 199 1.34 15.41 5.24
CA THR A 199 1.26 15.43 6.69
C THR A 199 0.44 14.24 7.14
N TYR A 200 0.97 13.46 8.07
CA TYR A 200 0.33 12.32 8.70
C TYR A 200 -0.14 12.71 10.10
N PHE A 201 -1.30 12.23 10.49
CA PHE A 201 -1.92 12.54 11.77
C PHE A 201 -2.21 11.28 12.55
N LYS A 202 -1.96 11.36 13.85
CA LYS A 202 -2.44 10.41 14.84
C LYS A 202 -3.22 11.18 15.89
N PHE A 203 -4.45 10.80 16.12
CA PHE A 203 -5.32 11.42 17.11
C PHE A 203 -5.28 10.60 18.41
N ASP A 204 -5.12 11.28 19.55
CA ASP A 204 -5.07 10.63 20.87
C ASP A 204 -6.46 10.19 21.35
N GLU A 205 -7.51 10.91 20.94
CA GLU A 205 -8.89 10.58 21.23
C GLU A 205 -9.59 9.97 20.01
N PRO A 206 -10.62 9.15 20.20
CA PRO A 206 -11.41 8.63 19.10
C PRO A 206 -12.12 9.77 18.34
N VAL A 207 -11.60 10.12 17.20
CA VAL A 207 -12.17 11.12 16.28
C VAL A 207 -12.82 10.39 15.12
N ASP A 208 -14.02 10.83 14.73
CA ASP A 208 -14.62 10.43 13.46
C ASP A 208 -13.92 11.17 12.32
N VAL A 209 -12.86 10.55 11.83
CA VAL A 209 -11.98 11.11 10.77
C VAL A 209 -12.76 11.30 9.48
N GLU A 210 -13.70 10.40 9.17
CA GLU A 210 -14.50 10.49 7.95
C GLU A 210 -15.44 11.70 7.99
N GLN A 211 -16.13 11.92 9.13
CA GLN A 211 -16.98 13.08 9.29
C GLN A 211 -16.16 14.37 9.23
N MET A 212 -15.02 14.41 9.92
CA MET A 212 -14.11 15.55 9.89
C MET A 212 -13.65 15.88 8.47
N VAL A 213 -13.24 14.89 7.68
CA VAL A 213 -12.82 15.08 6.28
C VAL A 213 -13.99 15.54 5.41
N GLN A 214 -15.22 15.06 5.67
CA GLN A 214 -16.40 15.52 4.95
C GLN A 214 -16.71 17.00 5.23
N ASP A 215 -16.61 17.41 6.47
CA ASP A 215 -16.86 18.81 6.90
C ASP A 215 -15.80 19.76 6.31
N LEU A 216 -14.55 19.31 6.24
CA LEU A 216 -13.41 20.06 5.67
C LEU A 216 -13.33 20.00 4.14
N ARG A 217 -14.17 19.21 3.48
CA ARG A 217 -14.09 19.01 2.03
C ARG A 217 -14.11 20.29 1.18
N PRO A 218 -14.89 21.35 1.52
CA PRO A 218 -14.83 22.62 0.79
C PRO A 218 -13.45 23.28 0.86
N ASP A 219 -12.85 23.34 2.07
CA ASP A 219 -11.55 23.96 2.32
C ASP A 219 -10.42 23.16 1.67
N LEU A 220 -10.45 21.84 1.80
CA LEU A 220 -9.49 20.93 1.15
C LEU A 220 -9.48 21.12 -0.38
N ARG A 221 -10.65 21.27 -1.00
CA ARG A 221 -10.76 21.53 -2.44
C ARG A 221 -10.24 22.91 -2.82
N ALA A 222 -10.59 23.95 -2.03
CA ALA A 222 -10.11 25.31 -2.27
C ALA A 222 -8.59 25.40 -2.20
N LEU A 223 -7.98 24.67 -1.28
CA LEU A 223 -6.53 24.58 -1.06
C LEU A 223 -5.82 23.51 -1.93
N ARG A 224 -6.55 22.82 -2.80
CA ARG A 224 -6.04 21.72 -3.66
C ARG A 224 -5.36 20.60 -2.88
N LEU A 225 -5.86 20.32 -1.68
CA LEU A 225 -5.40 19.25 -0.83
C LEU A 225 -6.19 17.97 -1.11
N SER A 226 -5.54 16.83 -1.00
CA SER A 226 -6.18 15.50 -1.01
C SER A 226 -5.93 14.80 0.31
N THR A 227 -6.86 13.95 0.71
CA THR A 227 -6.77 13.16 1.93
C THR A 227 -6.68 11.68 1.59
N ASP A 228 -6.08 10.91 2.48
CA ASP A 228 -6.24 9.47 2.55
C ASP A 228 -6.62 9.12 3.99
N THR A 229 -7.77 8.48 4.17
CA THR A 229 -8.22 7.92 5.44
C THR A 229 -8.10 6.40 5.44
N ILE A 230 -8.24 5.80 6.63
CA ILE A 230 -8.24 4.35 6.78
C ILE A 230 -9.39 3.74 5.96
N GLU A 231 -10.60 4.33 6.06
CA GLU A 231 -11.79 3.86 5.35
C GLU A 231 -11.66 4.00 3.83
N GLU A 232 -11.16 5.14 3.33
CA GLU A 232 -10.93 5.33 1.89
C GLU A 232 -9.94 4.28 1.35
N ARG A 233 -8.93 3.93 2.13
CA ARG A 233 -7.95 2.91 1.76
C ARG A 233 -8.56 1.52 1.76
N GLN A 234 -9.37 1.17 2.78
CA GLN A 234 -10.16 -0.05 2.83
C GLN A 234 -11.09 -0.18 1.62
N GLN A 235 -11.87 0.88 1.34
CA GLN A 235 -12.79 0.89 0.21
C GLN A 235 -12.08 0.78 -1.14
N ARG A 236 -10.90 1.36 -1.30
CA ARG A 236 -10.11 1.27 -2.53
C ARG A 236 -9.62 -0.16 -2.76
N LEU A 237 -9.09 -0.80 -1.72
CA LEU A 237 -8.69 -2.20 -1.76
C LEU A 237 -9.88 -3.13 -1.95
N GLY A 238 -10.98 -2.89 -1.22
CA GLY A 238 -12.23 -3.64 -1.32
C GLY A 238 -12.82 -3.59 -2.72
N ARG A 239 -12.90 -2.42 -3.36
CA ARG A 239 -13.43 -2.30 -4.74
C ARG A 239 -12.62 -3.10 -5.77
N THR A 240 -11.32 -3.14 -5.64
CA THR A 240 -10.47 -3.94 -6.53
C THR A 240 -10.75 -5.43 -6.36
N LEU A 241 -10.89 -5.88 -5.12
CA LEU A 241 -11.25 -7.26 -4.79
C LEU A 241 -12.68 -7.59 -5.26
N ASP A 242 -13.65 -6.70 -5.01
CA ASP A 242 -15.06 -6.91 -5.42
C ASP A 242 -15.20 -7.07 -6.94
N ASN A 243 -14.46 -6.31 -7.74
CA ASN A 243 -14.45 -6.47 -9.19
C ASN A 243 -13.89 -7.84 -9.61
N MET A 244 -12.82 -8.29 -8.96
CA MET A 244 -12.25 -9.62 -9.20
C MET A 244 -13.23 -10.73 -8.80
N TYR A 245 -13.89 -10.60 -7.63
CA TYR A 245 -14.89 -11.57 -7.19
C TYR A 245 -16.12 -11.62 -8.08
N ARG A 246 -16.61 -10.47 -8.57
CA ARG A 246 -17.71 -10.44 -9.55
C ARG A 246 -17.36 -11.21 -10.81
N PHE A 247 -16.14 -11.05 -11.30
CA PHE A 247 -15.65 -11.77 -12.47
C PHE A 247 -15.55 -13.29 -12.22
N LEU A 248 -14.98 -13.69 -11.09
CA LEU A 248 -14.85 -15.09 -10.70
C LEU A 248 -16.22 -15.76 -10.45
N ASN A 249 -17.14 -15.06 -9.78
CA ASN A 249 -18.51 -15.55 -9.55
C ASN A 249 -19.28 -15.72 -10.85
N LEU A 250 -19.10 -14.81 -11.83
CA LEU A 250 -19.71 -14.95 -13.15
C LEU A 250 -19.21 -16.22 -13.86
N GLY A 251 -17.90 -16.50 -13.80
CA GLY A 251 -17.30 -17.73 -14.32
C GLY A 251 -17.85 -18.99 -13.64
N GLY A 252 -17.96 -18.97 -12.32
CA GLY A 252 -18.56 -20.06 -11.53
C GLY A 252 -20.04 -20.29 -11.85
N PHE A 253 -20.81 -19.20 -12.05
CA PHE A 253 -22.21 -19.27 -12.44
C PHE A 253 -22.39 -19.87 -13.84
N ILE A 254 -21.57 -19.49 -14.81
CA ILE A 254 -21.58 -20.07 -16.17
C ILE A 254 -21.26 -21.56 -16.11
N ALA A 255 -20.28 -21.97 -15.32
CA ALA A 255 -19.93 -23.39 -15.14
C ALA A 255 -21.10 -24.19 -14.54
N LEU A 256 -21.82 -23.63 -13.56
CA LEU A 256 -23.03 -24.25 -12.99
C LEU A 256 -24.17 -24.37 -14.00
N LEU A 257 -24.41 -23.34 -14.83
CA LEU A 257 -25.41 -23.37 -15.88
C LEU A 257 -25.09 -24.46 -16.91
N LEU A 258 -23.85 -24.54 -17.37
CA LEU A 258 -23.43 -25.59 -18.32
C LEU A 258 -23.55 -26.98 -17.73
N GLY A 259 -23.18 -27.17 -16.44
CA GLY A 259 -23.38 -28.42 -15.73
C GLY A 259 -24.85 -28.79 -15.60
N GLY A 260 -25.72 -27.83 -15.25
CA GLY A 260 -27.17 -28.01 -15.15
C GLY A 260 -27.84 -28.39 -16.46
N ILE A 261 -27.49 -27.70 -17.56
CA ILE A 261 -27.98 -28.04 -18.92
C ILE A 261 -27.53 -29.44 -19.31
N GLY A 262 -26.29 -29.80 -18.99
CA GLY A 262 -25.76 -31.14 -19.25
C GLY A 262 -26.55 -32.24 -18.54
N VAL A 263 -26.89 -32.02 -17.24
CA VAL A 263 -27.75 -32.95 -16.47
C VAL A 263 -29.14 -33.03 -17.06
N ALA A 264 -29.78 -31.91 -17.39
CA ALA A 264 -31.10 -31.86 -17.99
C ALA A 264 -31.15 -32.60 -19.34
N SER A 265 -30.13 -32.41 -20.19
CA SER A 265 -29.98 -33.10 -21.46
C SER A 265 -29.79 -34.60 -21.30
N ALA A 266 -29.08 -35.06 -20.24
CA ALA A 266 -28.86 -36.47 -19.96
C ALA A 266 -30.10 -37.20 -19.44
N ILE A 267 -31.06 -36.46 -18.84
CA ILE A 267 -32.32 -37.02 -18.33
C ILE A 267 -33.38 -37.17 -19.48
N HIS A 268 -33.28 -36.27 -20.49
CA HIS A 268 -34.21 -36.26 -21.63
C HIS A 268 -33.77 -37.13 -22.82
N ALA A 269 -32.54 -37.62 -22.83
CA ALA A 269 -32.00 -38.55 -23.83
C ALA A 269 -32.08 -40.01 -23.36
#